data_54eaf6461386344800779839dbfcde7a
#
_entry.id   54eaf6461386344800779839dbfcde7a
#
_cell.length_a   1.000
_cell.length_b   1.000
_cell.length_c   1.000
_cell.angle_alpha   90.00
_cell.angle_beta   90.00
_cell.angle_gamma   90.00
#
_symmetry.space_group_name_H-M   'P 1'
#
loop_
_entity.id
_entity.type
_entity.pdbx_description
1 polymer ?
#
loop_
_entity_poly.entity_id
_entity_poly.type
_entity_poly.pdbx_seq_one_letter_code
_entity_poly.pdbx_strand_id
1 'polypeptide(L)'
;MDLLERPAPLPLLRAAPRGLEIVPRRGALWRVARTDGYVLGYVERVTDETGPHYRSKRLIGRAERFDVIGEFGAPDDAVDALRY
;
A
#
# COMPACT_ATOMS: atom_id res chain seq x y z
N MET A 1 6.99 -0.48 -24.25
CA MET A 1 6.93 -0.04 -23.95
C MET A 1 6.35 0.90 -23.51
N ASP A 2 5.86 0.81 -22.86
CA ASP A 2 5.01 1.73 -22.67
C ASP A 2 5.12 2.37 -21.36
N LEU A 3 5.22 3.63 -21.33
CA LEU A 3 5.32 4.38 -20.10
C LEU A 3 4.13 4.14 -19.21
N LEU A 4 3.01 3.79 -19.80
CA LEU A 4 1.80 3.52 -19.04
C LEU A 4 1.91 2.30 -18.16
N GLU A 5 2.90 1.47 -18.43
CA GLU A 5 3.12 0.27 -17.63
C GLU A 5 3.93 0.52 -16.38
N ARG A 6 4.44 1.71 -16.20
CA ARG A 6 5.27 1.99 -15.06
C ARG A 6 4.45 2.12 -13.79
N PRO A 7 4.91 1.51 -12.69
CA PRO A 7 4.24 1.74 -11.42
C PRO A 7 4.30 3.20 -11.02
N ALA A 8 3.23 3.68 -10.43
CA ALA A 8 3.15 5.07 -9.99
C ALA A 8 3.39 5.14 -8.49
N PRO A 9 3.91 6.26 -8.00
CA PRO A 9 4.00 6.44 -6.56
C PRO A 9 2.61 6.49 -5.94
N LEU A 10 2.54 6.14 -4.67
CA LEU A 10 1.28 6.20 -3.95
C LEU A 10 0.84 7.65 -3.87
N PRO A 11 -0.33 7.99 -4.42
CA PRO A 11 -0.71 9.39 -4.50
C PRO A 11 -1.10 9.95 -3.16
N LEU A 12 -0.99 11.25 -3.03
CA LEU A 12 -1.52 12.01 -1.91
C LEU A 12 -0.86 11.72 -0.56
N LEU A 13 0.29 11.06 -0.55
CA LEU A 13 1.06 11.01 0.68
C LEU A 13 1.66 12.38 0.92
N ARG A 14 1.44 12.91 2.10
CA ARG A 14 1.91 14.24 2.40
C ARG A 14 3.40 14.29 2.62
N ALA A 15 3.94 13.20 3.17
CA ALA A 15 5.37 13.10 3.40
C ALA A 15 5.71 11.63 3.46
N ALA A 16 6.95 11.29 3.18
CA ALA A 16 7.40 9.92 3.32
C ALA A 16 7.26 9.52 4.78
N PRO A 17 6.56 8.41 5.06
CA PRO A 17 6.40 7.98 6.44
C PRO A 17 7.75 7.64 7.03
N ARG A 18 7.95 8.05 8.26
CA ARG A 18 9.21 7.83 8.92
C ARG A 18 9.44 6.34 9.14
N GLY A 19 10.61 5.84 8.74
CA GLY A 19 10.95 4.45 8.94
C GLY A 19 10.28 3.49 7.99
N LEU A 20 9.58 3.98 6.98
CA LEU A 20 8.89 3.15 6.03
C LEU A 20 9.32 3.45 4.60
N GLU A 21 9.19 2.44 3.78
CA GLU A 21 9.44 2.52 2.35
C GLU A 21 8.18 2.11 1.62
N ILE A 22 7.75 2.93 0.68
CA ILE A 22 6.57 2.63 -0.13
C ILE A 22 7.04 2.37 -1.54
N VAL A 23 6.88 1.15 -2.01
CA VAL A 23 7.41 0.72 -3.31
C VAL A 23 6.25 0.41 -4.24
N PRO A 24 6.12 1.16 -5.35
CA PRO A 24 5.05 0.89 -6.31
C PRO A 24 5.24 -0.48 -6.94
N ARG A 25 4.13 -1.17 -7.13
CA ARG A 25 4.09 -2.45 -7.82
C ARG A 25 3.13 -2.32 -8.99
N ARG A 26 2.94 -3.39 -9.72
CA ARG A 26 2.05 -3.37 -10.86
C ARG A 26 0.63 -3.10 -10.44
N GLY A 27 -0.10 -2.48 -11.34
CA GLY A 27 -1.46 -2.12 -11.07
C GLY A 27 -1.51 -1.04 -10.00
N ALA A 28 -2.55 -1.02 -9.24
CA ALA A 28 -2.72 -0.02 -8.20
C ALA A 28 -2.36 -0.64 -6.84
N LEU A 29 -1.11 -1.09 -6.74
CA LEU A 29 -0.65 -1.82 -5.57
C LEU A 29 0.69 -1.23 -5.12
N TRP A 30 0.86 -1.04 -3.83
CA TRP A 30 2.09 -0.51 -3.26
C TRP A 30 2.52 -1.38 -2.09
N ARG A 31 3.80 -1.74 -2.08
CA ARG A 31 4.37 -2.50 -0.98
C ARG A 31 4.84 -1.53 0.09
N VAL A 32 4.49 -1.84 1.33
CA VAL A 32 4.90 -1.05 2.48
C VAL A 32 5.87 -1.88 3.30
N ALA A 33 7.08 -1.37 3.47
CA ALA A 33 8.13 -2.09 4.17
C ALA A 33 8.85 -1.14 5.11
N ARG A 34 9.46 -1.72 6.14
CA ARG A 34 10.36 -0.96 6.98
C ARG A 34 11.67 -0.76 6.23
N THR A 35 12.42 0.25 6.63
CA THR A 35 13.68 0.55 5.96
C THR A 35 14.71 -0.55 6.14
N ASP A 36 14.50 -1.45 7.11
CA ASP A 36 15.36 -2.60 7.27
C ASP A 36 14.97 -3.77 6.37
N GLY A 37 13.97 -3.57 5.51
CA GLY A 37 13.57 -4.58 4.54
C GLY A 37 12.39 -5.43 4.95
N TYR A 38 11.91 -5.31 6.18
CA TYR A 38 10.79 -6.11 6.64
C TYR A 38 9.50 -5.61 5.99
N VAL A 39 8.82 -6.49 5.26
CA VAL A 39 7.60 -6.12 4.56
C VAL A 39 6.42 -6.20 5.52
N LEU A 40 5.76 -5.06 5.72
CA LEU A 40 4.59 -5.00 6.58
C LEU A 40 3.35 -5.46 5.86
N GLY A 41 3.23 -5.11 4.58
CA GLY A 41 2.07 -5.47 3.82
C GLY A 41 1.98 -4.63 2.56
N TYR A 42 0.74 -4.50 2.07
CA TYR A 42 0.48 -3.80 0.82
C TYR A 42 -0.73 -2.90 0.98
N VAL A 43 -0.73 -1.84 0.19
CA VAL A 43 -1.90 -0.98 0.04
C VAL A 43 -2.38 -1.13 -1.39
N GLU A 44 -3.65 -1.38 -1.57
CA GLU A 44 -4.25 -1.56 -2.87
C GLU A 44 -5.33 -0.50 -3.09
N ARG A 45 -5.27 0.18 -4.22
CA ARG A 45 -6.33 1.13 -4.56
C ARG A 45 -7.48 0.37 -5.19
N VAL A 46 -8.66 0.56 -4.63
CA VAL A 46 -9.88 -0.10 -5.08
C VAL A 46 -10.87 1.00 -5.46
N THR A 47 -11.53 0.84 -6.58
CA THR A 47 -12.52 1.82 -7.01
C THR A 47 -13.86 1.13 -7.12
N ASP A 48 -14.88 1.72 -6.50
CA ASP A 48 -16.23 1.21 -6.62
C ASP A 48 -17.18 2.39 -6.85
N GLU A 49 -18.46 2.18 -6.59
CA GLU A 49 -19.48 3.19 -6.87
C GLU A 49 -19.25 4.47 -6.06
N THR A 50 -18.63 4.36 -4.91
CA THR A 50 -18.40 5.54 -4.07
C THR A 50 -17.08 6.21 -4.37
N GLY A 51 -16.29 5.67 -5.32
CA GLY A 51 -15.03 6.25 -5.70
C GLY A 51 -13.85 5.43 -5.21
N PRO A 52 -12.66 6.00 -5.27
CA PRO A 52 -11.48 5.26 -4.87
C PRO A 52 -11.31 5.20 -3.37
N HIS A 53 -10.85 4.06 -2.89
CA HIS A 53 -10.39 3.94 -1.52
C HIS A 53 -9.23 2.96 -1.49
N TYR A 54 -8.60 2.83 -0.33
CA TYR A 54 -7.33 2.15 -0.21
C TYR A 54 -7.45 1.04 0.81
N ARG A 55 -7.17 -0.18 0.35
CA ARG A 55 -7.29 -1.38 1.17
C ARG A 55 -5.93 -1.77 1.68
N SER A 56 -5.80 -1.92 3.00
CA SER A 56 -4.55 -2.35 3.61
C SER A 56 -4.58 -3.84 3.82
N LYS A 57 -3.52 -4.51 3.37
CA LYS A 57 -3.37 -5.95 3.49
C LYS A 57 -2.09 -6.24 4.26
N ARG A 58 -2.21 -6.93 5.38
CA ARG A 58 -1.05 -7.28 6.18
C ARG A 58 -0.52 -8.63 5.76
N LEU A 59 0.79 -8.72 5.61
CA LEU A 59 1.45 -9.98 5.32
C LEU A 59 1.53 -10.80 6.59
N ILE A 60 1.06 -12.05 6.54
CA ILE A 60 1.00 -12.91 7.70
C ILE A 60 2.02 -14.03 7.55
N GLY A 61 3.05 -13.96 8.38
CA GLY A 61 3.99 -15.05 8.52
C GLY A 61 4.65 -15.46 7.22
N ARG A 62 5.02 -16.71 7.16
CA ARG A 62 5.70 -17.26 6.00
C ARG A 62 4.75 -17.82 4.95
N ALA A 63 3.47 -17.83 5.24
CA ALA A 63 2.50 -18.48 4.39
C ALA A 63 2.15 -17.66 3.16
N GLU A 64 2.74 -16.51 3.01
CA GLU A 64 2.44 -15.60 1.91
C GLU A 64 0.95 -15.31 1.83
N ARG A 65 0.35 -15.22 3.00
CA ARG A 65 -1.04 -14.87 3.14
C ARG A 65 -1.17 -13.42 3.49
N PHE A 66 -2.28 -12.84 3.06
CA PHE A 66 -2.57 -11.45 3.39
C PHE A 66 -3.92 -11.39 4.06
N ASP A 67 -3.97 -10.64 5.16
CA ASP A 67 -5.25 -10.31 5.80
C ASP A 67 -5.59 -8.88 5.47
N VAL A 68 -6.82 -8.65 5.05
CA VAL A 68 -7.30 -7.29 4.86
C VAL A 68 -7.59 -6.73 6.24
N ILE A 69 -6.89 -5.65 6.58
CA ILE A 69 -7.07 -5.06 7.90
C ILE A 69 -7.98 -3.84 7.87
N GLY A 70 -8.29 -3.32 6.69
CA GLY A 70 -9.23 -2.24 6.61
C GLY A 70 -9.23 -1.58 5.25
N GLU A 71 -10.21 -0.69 5.05
CA GLU A 71 -10.29 0.13 3.86
C GLU A 71 -10.42 1.58 4.32
N PHE A 72 -9.73 2.47 3.62
CA PHE A 72 -9.57 3.84 4.07
C PHE A 72 -9.77 4.79 2.90
N GLY A 73 -10.29 5.96 3.18
CA GLY A 73 -10.51 6.96 2.15
C GLY A 73 -9.23 7.65 1.69
N ALA A 74 -8.17 7.58 2.51
CA ALA A 74 -6.92 8.23 2.18
C ALA A 74 -5.78 7.23 2.24
N PRO A 75 -4.81 7.33 1.31
CA PRO A 75 -3.67 6.41 1.33
C PRO A 75 -2.83 6.54 2.59
N ASP A 76 -2.73 7.73 3.16
CA ASP A 76 -1.97 7.92 4.40
C ASP A 76 -2.52 7.05 5.52
N ASP A 77 -3.84 6.99 5.63
CA ASP A 77 -4.47 6.19 6.68
C ASP A 77 -4.24 4.71 6.45
N ALA A 78 -4.26 4.30 5.18
CA ALA A 78 -4.03 2.90 4.83
C ALA A 78 -2.61 2.47 5.18
N VAL A 79 -1.64 3.33 4.93
CA VAL A 79 -0.24 3.05 5.27
C VAL A 79 -0.08 3.01 6.78
N ASP A 80 -0.70 3.96 7.47
CA ASP A 80 -0.60 4.04 8.92
C ASP A 80 -1.13 2.79 9.59
N ALA A 81 -2.20 2.22 9.03
CA ALA A 81 -2.79 1.00 9.60
C ALA A 81 -1.82 -0.17 9.59
N LEU A 82 -0.84 -0.15 8.70
CA LEU A 82 0.15 -1.22 8.62
C LEU A 82 1.26 -1.08 9.64
N ARG A 83 1.38 0.08 10.27
CA ARG A 83 2.42 0.29 11.28
C ARG A 83 2.15 -0.43 12.58
N TYR A 84 0.91 -0.69 12.87
CA TYR A 84 0.50 -1.25 14.17
C TYR A 84 -0.15 -2.64 14.05
#